data_912bc4c79f13319034a3ca46180e4841
#
_entry.id   912bc4c79f13319034a3ca46180e4841
#
_cell.length_a   1.000
_cell.length_b   1.000
_cell.length_c   1.000
_cell.angle_alpha   90.00
_cell.angle_beta   90.00
_cell.angle_gamma   90.00
#
_symmetry.space_group_name_H-M   'P 1'
#
loop_
_entity.id
_entity.type
_entity.pdbx_description
1 polymer ?
#
loop_
_entity_poly.entity_id
_entity_poly.type
_entity_poly.pdbx_seq_one_letter_code
_entity_poly.pdbx_strand_id
1 'polypeptide(L)'
;MNSNLKRAKAIEYKNKQILLSVNPDLDEKSGIYILTRTDEDEISYAYIGQAKHILTRLAQHLVGYQHIDLSLKKHGLYAADNHHGWKVGFLHYPESKLDEMEQHYIKQYAQSGYQLRNKTSGSQGEGKRQIDEYRPQKGYHDGIKQGRKNLAR
;
A
#
# COMPACT_ATOMS: atom_id res chain seq x y z
N MET A 1 23.33 -23.08 -8.62
CA MET A 1 22.75 -21.85 -8.09
C MET A 1 23.64 -21.35 -6.97
N ASN A 2 23.98 -20.07 -7.01
CA ASN A 2 24.86 -19.53 -5.97
C ASN A 2 24.09 -19.30 -4.67
N SER A 3 24.82 -19.14 -3.58
CA SER A 3 24.22 -19.04 -2.26
C SER A 3 23.39 -17.77 -2.08
N ASN A 4 23.75 -16.69 -2.78
CA ASN A 4 22.97 -15.44 -2.68
C ASN A 4 21.59 -15.62 -3.28
N LEU A 5 21.49 -16.32 -4.40
CA LEU A 5 20.22 -16.57 -5.04
C LEU A 5 19.34 -17.50 -4.19
N LYS A 6 19.96 -18.52 -3.59
CA LYS A 6 19.21 -19.41 -2.69
C LYS A 6 18.67 -18.65 -1.49
N ARG A 7 19.48 -17.75 -0.92
CA ARG A 7 19.04 -16.95 0.22
C ARG A 7 17.91 -16.02 -0.16
N ALA A 8 17.98 -15.38 -1.32
CA ALA A 8 16.93 -14.51 -1.77
C ALA A 8 15.61 -15.25 -1.95
N LYS A 9 15.66 -16.45 -2.51
CA LYS A 9 14.45 -17.24 -2.69
C LYS A 9 13.86 -17.70 -1.37
N ALA A 10 14.73 -18.03 -0.40
CA ALA A 10 14.25 -18.44 0.92
C ALA A 10 13.58 -17.27 1.63
N ILE A 11 14.12 -16.06 1.50
CA ILE A 11 13.52 -14.87 2.08
C ILE A 11 12.17 -14.58 1.42
N GLU A 12 12.11 -14.69 0.10
CA GLU A 12 10.86 -14.46 -0.62
C GLU A 12 9.78 -15.45 -0.16
N TYR A 13 10.15 -16.73 -0.05
CA TYR A 13 9.21 -17.74 0.41
C TYR A 13 8.69 -17.42 1.81
N LYS A 14 9.59 -17.06 2.72
CA LYS A 14 9.22 -16.72 4.08
C LYS A 14 8.27 -15.53 4.10
N ASN A 15 8.57 -14.51 3.30
CA ASN A 15 7.74 -13.31 3.26
C ASN A 15 6.36 -13.60 2.67
N LYS A 16 6.29 -14.49 1.68
CA LYS A 16 4.99 -14.90 1.15
C LYS A 16 4.16 -15.60 2.21
N GLN A 17 4.79 -16.43 3.05
CA GLN A 17 4.06 -17.09 4.13
C GLN A 17 3.55 -16.10 5.16
N ILE A 18 4.35 -15.08 5.47
CA ILE A 18 3.91 -14.02 6.37
C ILE A 18 2.69 -13.30 5.80
N LEU A 19 2.74 -12.97 4.51
CA LEU A 19 1.64 -12.28 3.85
C LEU A 19 0.38 -13.14 3.83
N LEU A 20 0.53 -14.42 3.57
CA LEU A 20 -0.62 -15.34 3.56
C LEU A 20 -1.22 -15.53 4.95
N SER A 21 -0.44 -15.33 6.00
CA SER A 21 -1.00 -15.36 7.36
C SER A 21 -1.85 -14.12 7.65
N VAL A 22 -1.56 -13.01 6.97
CA VAL A 22 -2.32 -11.77 7.12
C VAL A 22 -3.55 -11.78 6.22
N ASN A 23 -3.40 -12.29 5.00
CA ASN A 23 -4.52 -12.39 4.05
C ASN A 23 -4.38 -13.69 3.26
N PRO A 24 -5.06 -14.75 3.70
CA PRO A 24 -4.92 -16.07 3.07
C PRO A 24 -5.42 -16.13 1.62
N ASP A 25 -6.18 -15.13 1.16
CA ASP A 25 -6.70 -15.13 -0.19
C ASP A 25 -5.71 -14.60 -1.22
N LEU A 26 -4.56 -14.10 -0.78
CA LEU A 26 -3.55 -13.62 -1.70
C LEU A 26 -3.06 -14.70 -2.65
N ASP A 27 -2.79 -14.33 -3.90
CA ASP A 27 -2.32 -15.25 -4.91
C ASP A 27 -1.40 -14.52 -5.88
N GLU A 28 -1.01 -15.22 -6.95
CA GLU A 28 -0.08 -14.68 -7.93
C GLU A 28 -0.76 -14.18 -9.20
N LYS A 29 -2.05 -13.91 -9.13
CA LYS A 29 -2.76 -13.37 -10.28
C LYS A 29 -2.51 -11.86 -10.39
N SER A 30 -2.84 -11.31 -11.55
CA SER A 30 -2.67 -9.88 -11.78
C SER A 30 -3.80 -9.10 -11.11
N GLY A 31 -3.49 -7.90 -10.68
CA GLY A 31 -4.50 -7.05 -10.08
C GLY A 31 -3.92 -5.83 -9.40
N ILE A 32 -4.78 -5.21 -8.60
CA ILE A 32 -4.45 -4.04 -7.80
C ILE A 32 -4.36 -4.47 -6.34
N TYR A 33 -3.29 -4.10 -5.66
CA TYR A 33 -3.22 -4.34 -4.21
C TYR A 33 -3.33 -3.00 -3.50
N ILE A 34 -3.93 -3.05 -2.32
CA ILE A 34 -4.27 -1.86 -1.56
C ILE A 34 -3.80 -2.07 -0.13
N LEU A 35 -2.87 -1.24 0.29
CA LEU A 35 -2.35 -1.29 1.65
C LEU A 35 -2.93 -0.10 2.42
N THR A 36 -3.48 -0.36 3.59
CA THR A 36 -4.06 0.71 4.42
C THR A 36 -3.66 0.55 5.87
N ARG A 37 -3.52 1.68 6.55
CA ARG A 37 -3.32 1.68 7.99
C ARG A 37 -3.89 2.95 8.58
N THR A 38 -4.22 2.88 9.87
CA THR A 38 -4.70 4.05 10.62
C THR A 38 -3.79 4.18 11.84
N ASP A 39 -3.27 5.38 12.09
CA ASP A 39 -2.35 5.57 13.21
C ASP A 39 -3.10 5.93 14.49
N GLU A 40 -2.34 6.25 15.55
CA GLU A 40 -2.91 6.54 16.84
C GLU A 40 -3.74 7.82 16.84
N ASP A 41 -3.47 8.72 15.92
CA ASP A 41 -4.21 9.97 15.77
C ASP A 41 -5.40 9.83 14.84
N GLU A 42 -5.73 8.59 14.44
CA GLU A 42 -6.84 8.26 13.57
C GLU A 42 -6.68 8.81 12.14
N ILE A 43 -5.44 9.05 11.74
CA ILE A 43 -5.15 9.42 10.36
C ILE A 43 -4.96 8.13 9.57
N SER A 44 -5.68 8.03 8.45
CA SER A 44 -5.64 6.83 7.61
C SER A 44 -4.74 7.07 6.41
N TYR A 45 -3.94 6.07 6.11
CA TYR A 45 -2.98 6.11 5.00
C TYR A 45 -3.27 4.97 4.04
N ALA A 46 -2.98 5.19 2.78
CA ALA A 46 -3.17 4.17 1.76
C ALA A 46 -2.02 4.17 0.76
N TYR A 47 -1.73 3.00 0.23
CA TYR A 47 -0.81 2.83 -0.88
C TYR A 47 -1.47 1.88 -1.87
N ILE A 48 -1.55 2.31 -3.12
CA ILE A 48 -2.19 1.55 -4.19
C ILE A 48 -1.10 1.12 -5.16
N GLY A 49 -1.07 -0.17 -5.50
CA GLY A 49 -0.09 -0.66 -6.45
C GLY A 49 -0.70 -1.64 -7.42
N GLN A 50 0.02 -1.94 -8.48
CA GLN A 50 -0.40 -2.93 -9.46
C GLN A 50 0.69 -3.98 -9.62
N ALA A 51 0.27 -5.17 -9.99
CA ALA A 51 1.23 -6.24 -10.19
C ALA A 51 0.63 -7.29 -11.11
N LYS A 52 1.51 -7.92 -11.90
CA LYS A 52 1.13 -9.11 -12.66
C LYS A 52 1.08 -10.33 -11.75
N HIS A 53 1.87 -10.31 -10.67
CA HIS A 53 1.93 -11.37 -9.67
C HIS A 53 1.86 -10.71 -8.31
N ILE A 54 0.65 -10.59 -7.78
CA ILE A 54 0.42 -9.78 -6.58
C ILE A 54 1.25 -10.25 -5.39
N LEU A 55 1.22 -11.54 -5.09
CA LEU A 55 1.92 -12.05 -3.91
C LEU A 55 3.43 -11.84 -4.00
N THR A 56 4.01 -12.09 -5.18
CA THR A 56 5.44 -11.85 -5.39
C THR A 56 5.79 -10.38 -5.20
N ARG A 57 4.95 -9.48 -5.75
CA ARG A 57 5.22 -8.04 -5.64
C ARG A 57 5.15 -7.58 -4.19
N LEU A 58 4.17 -8.07 -3.44
CA LEU A 58 4.06 -7.73 -2.03
C LEU A 58 5.26 -8.23 -1.23
N ALA A 59 5.74 -9.44 -1.55
CA ALA A 59 6.92 -9.97 -0.88
C ALA A 59 8.15 -9.11 -1.16
N GLN A 60 8.25 -8.54 -2.37
CA GLN A 60 9.34 -7.64 -2.72
C GLN A 60 9.27 -6.34 -1.89
N HIS A 61 8.07 -5.86 -1.61
CA HIS A 61 7.93 -4.67 -0.76
C HIS A 61 8.48 -4.90 0.64
N LEU A 62 8.41 -6.10 1.16
CA LEU A 62 8.88 -6.38 2.52
C LEU A 62 10.39 -6.32 2.65
N VAL A 63 11.12 -6.37 1.54
CA VAL A 63 12.59 -6.30 1.58
C VAL A 63 13.16 -5.11 0.81
N GLY A 64 12.30 -4.26 0.27
CA GLY A 64 12.74 -3.14 -0.56
C GLY A 64 13.12 -1.92 0.25
N TYR A 65 13.41 -0.84 -0.48
CA TYR A 65 13.84 0.42 0.11
C TYR A 65 13.02 1.60 -0.38
N GLN A 66 11.91 1.36 -1.07
CA GLN A 66 11.00 2.43 -1.45
C GLN A 66 10.33 2.99 -0.21
N HIS A 67 9.74 4.15 -0.35
CA HIS A 67 9.11 4.83 0.77
C HIS A 67 8.08 3.94 1.47
N ILE A 68 7.22 3.27 0.70
CA ILE A 68 6.24 2.36 1.28
C ILE A 68 6.90 1.15 1.94
N ASP A 69 8.01 0.67 1.36
CA ASP A 69 8.71 -0.48 1.92
C ASP A 69 9.23 -0.18 3.31
N LEU A 70 9.79 1.02 3.49
CA LEU A 70 10.31 1.44 4.80
C LEU A 70 9.18 1.60 5.80
N SER A 71 8.03 2.09 5.35
CA SER A 71 6.86 2.22 6.21
C SER A 71 6.34 0.86 6.66
N LEU A 72 6.35 -0.12 5.75
CA LEU A 72 5.96 -1.49 6.09
C LEU A 72 6.89 -2.08 7.16
N LYS A 73 8.19 -1.81 7.04
CA LYS A 73 9.15 -2.29 8.04
C LYS A 73 8.96 -1.59 9.38
N LYS A 74 8.67 -0.29 9.34
CA LYS A 74 8.53 0.50 10.57
C LYS A 74 7.27 0.16 11.32
N HIS A 75 6.14 0.05 10.64
CA HIS A 75 4.84 -0.13 11.29
C HIS A 75 4.36 -1.58 11.29
N GLY A 76 4.92 -2.42 10.46
CA GLY A 76 4.54 -3.83 10.39
C GLY A 76 3.19 -4.04 9.73
N LEU A 77 2.76 -5.27 9.73
CA LEU A 77 1.48 -5.67 9.17
C LEU A 77 0.43 -5.73 10.27
N TYR A 78 -0.82 -5.46 9.91
CA TYR A 78 -1.94 -5.47 10.84
C TYR A 78 -2.09 -6.86 11.47
N ALA A 79 -2.30 -6.88 12.79
CA ALA A 79 -2.52 -8.11 13.53
C ALA A 79 -3.24 -7.77 14.82
N ALA A 80 -3.64 -8.80 15.56
CA ALA A 80 -4.34 -8.60 16.83
C ALA A 80 -3.51 -7.79 17.82
N ASP A 81 -2.19 -7.89 17.74
CA ASP A 81 -1.29 -7.14 18.60
C ASP A 81 -0.64 -5.95 17.88
N ASN A 82 -1.15 -5.59 16.69
CA ASN A 82 -0.60 -4.49 15.93
C ASN A 82 -1.72 -3.82 15.11
N HIS A 83 -2.62 -3.14 15.81
CA HIS A 83 -3.82 -2.58 15.18
C HIS A 83 -3.51 -1.39 14.27
N HIS A 84 -2.33 -0.81 14.39
CA HIS A 84 -1.92 0.32 13.54
C HIS A 84 -1.05 -0.12 12.38
N GLY A 85 -0.87 -1.42 12.20
CA GLY A 85 -0.08 -1.95 11.09
C GLY A 85 -0.83 -1.90 9.78
N TRP A 86 -0.12 -2.24 8.70
CA TRP A 86 -0.66 -2.20 7.36
C TRP A 86 -1.55 -3.39 7.08
N LYS A 87 -2.78 -3.12 6.64
CA LYS A 87 -3.69 -4.15 6.15
C LYS A 87 -3.42 -4.35 4.67
N VAL A 88 -3.65 -5.58 4.20
CA VAL A 88 -3.35 -5.97 2.82
C VAL A 88 -4.63 -6.42 2.15
N GLY A 89 -5.08 -5.67 1.15
CA GLY A 89 -6.22 -6.05 0.33
C GLY A 89 -5.83 -6.10 -1.13
N PHE A 90 -6.69 -6.66 -1.95
CA PHE A 90 -6.40 -6.74 -3.39
C PHE A 90 -7.67 -7.00 -4.17
N LEU A 91 -7.59 -6.71 -5.49
CA LEU A 91 -8.65 -7.01 -6.44
C LEU A 91 -8.00 -7.50 -7.73
N HIS A 92 -8.59 -8.52 -8.33
CA HIS A 92 -8.06 -9.08 -9.57
C HIS A 92 -8.53 -8.27 -10.76
N TYR A 93 -7.61 -7.96 -11.66
CA TYR A 93 -7.89 -7.31 -12.94
C TYR A 93 -6.95 -7.87 -13.98
N PRO A 94 -7.38 -7.95 -15.25
CA PRO A 94 -6.46 -8.36 -16.31
C PRO A 94 -5.37 -7.31 -16.49
N GLU A 95 -4.23 -7.73 -17.02
CA GLU A 95 -3.08 -6.85 -17.15
C GLU A 95 -3.41 -5.59 -17.96
N SER A 96 -4.31 -5.71 -18.93
CA SER A 96 -4.67 -4.57 -19.77
C SER A 96 -5.43 -3.48 -19.01
N LYS A 97 -5.90 -3.77 -17.81
CA LYS A 97 -6.67 -2.81 -17.00
C LYS A 97 -5.89 -2.26 -15.83
N LEU A 98 -4.65 -2.70 -15.62
CA LEU A 98 -3.93 -2.35 -14.40
C LEU A 98 -3.69 -0.85 -14.25
N ASP A 99 -3.22 -0.19 -15.30
CA ASP A 99 -2.95 1.24 -15.22
C ASP A 99 -4.22 2.03 -14.91
N GLU A 100 -5.28 1.71 -15.63
CA GLU A 100 -6.56 2.40 -15.43
C GLU A 100 -7.09 2.20 -14.01
N MET A 101 -7.05 0.97 -13.53
CA MET A 101 -7.62 0.67 -12.22
C MET A 101 -6.75 1.17 -11.08
N GLU A 102 -5.44 1.20 -11.27
CA GLU A 102 -4.58 1.81 -10.26
C GLU A 102 -4.94 3.28 -10.08
N GLN A 103 -5.07 4.02 -11.18
CA GLN A 103 -5.45 5.43 -11.11
C GLN A 103 -6.83 5.61 -10.48
N HIS A 104 -7.75 4.73 -10.83
CA HIS A 104 -9.08 4.76 -10.27
C HIS A 104 -9.06 4.67 -8.73
N TYR A 105 -8.30 3.73 -8.19
CA TYR A 105 -8.27 3.54 -6.74
C TYR A 105 -7.44 4.60 -6.04
N ILE A 106 -6.39 5.11 -6.67
CA ILE A 106 -5.66 6.25 -6.11
C ILE A 106 -6.62 7.41 -5.90
N LYS A 107 -7.41 7.72 -6.93
CA LYS A 107 -8.37 8.82 -6.84
C LYS A 107 -9.43 8.53 -5.79
N GLN A 108 -9.97 7.32 -5.79
CA GLN A 108 -11.04 6.95 -4.87
C GLN A 108 -10.59 7.06 -3.41
N TYR A 109 -9.41 6.56 -3.10
CA TYR A 109 -8.92 6.60 -1.72
C TYR A 109 -8.54 8.01 -1.30
N ALA A 110 -7.98 8.79 -2.22
CA ALA A 110 -7.68 10.20 -1.91
C ALA A 110 -8.96 10.96 -1.60
N GLN A 111 -10.01 10.75 -2.38
CA GLN A 111 -11.28 11.43 -2.14
C GLN A 111 -11.96 10.96 -0.85
N SER A 112 -11.62 9.78 -0.38
CA SER A 112 -12.20 9.23 0.84
C SER A 112 -11.45 9.67 2.09
N GLY A 113 -10.45 10.53 1.95
CA GLY A 113 -9.75 11.09 3.10
C GLY A 113 -8.45 10.40 3.46
N TYR A 114 -8.03 9.41 2.69
CA TYR A 114 -6.77 8.73 2.96
C TYR A 114 -5.59 9.58 2.52
N GLN A 115 -4.53 9.56 3.33
CA GLN A 115 -3.25 10.15 2.94
C GLN A 115 -2.53 9.13 2.06
N LEU A 116 -2.32 9.46 0.80
CA LEU A 116 -1.70 8.53 -0.13
C LEU A 116 -0.19 8.49 0.07
N ARG A 117 0.35 7.28 0.13
CA ARG A 117 1.79 7.05 0.28
C ARG A 117 2.47 6.75 -1.05
N ASN A 118 1.74 6.90 -2.13
CA ASN A 118 2.27 6.66 -3.46
C ASN A 118 3.31 7.70 -3.83
N LYS A 119 4.46 7.23 -4.32
CA LYS A 119 5.47 8.07 -4.92
C LYS A 119 5.38 7.86 -6.40
N THR A 120 5.06 8.88 -7.14
CA THR A 120 4.82 8.75 -8.57
C THR A 120 5.95 9.34 -9.36
N SER A 121 6.23 8.74 -10.51
CA SER A 121 7.26 9.22 -11.43
C SER A 121 6.99 8.59 -12.78
N GLY A 122 7.55 9.19 -13.82
CA GLY A 122 7.43 8.65 -15.16
C GLY A 122 5.99 8.44 -15.57
N SER A 123 5.64 7.22 -15.91
CA SER A 123 4.30 6.90 -16.37
C SER A 123 3.23 7.17 -15.33
N GLN A 124 3.62 7.45 -14.11
CA GLN A 124 2.68 7.74 -13.04
C GLN A 124 2.46 9.23 -12.83
N GLY A 125 2.93 10.06 -13.74
CA GLY A 125 2.74 11.49 -13.60
C GLY A 125 1.29 11.89 -13.46
N GLU A 126 0.41 11.22 -14.20
CA GLU A 126 -1.01 11.47 -14.10
C GLU A 126 -1.53 11.16 -12.70
N GLY A 127 -1.10 10.05 -12.14
CA GLY A 127 -1.48 9.68 -10.79
C GLY A 127 -0.98 10.68 -9.77
N LYS A 128 0.23 11.19 -9.98
CA LYS A 128 0.78 12.19 -9.07
C LYS A 128 -0.10 13.44 -9.03
N ARG A 129 -0.56 13.90 -10.20
CA ARG A 129 -1.44 15.06 -10.24
C ARG A 129 -2.74 14.79 -9.51
N GLN A 130 -3.29 13.59 -9.67
CA GLN A 130 -4.52 13.24 -8.99
C GLN A 130 -4.34 13.17 -7.48
N ILE A 131 -3.19 12.66 -7.04
CA ILE A 131 -2.90 12.61 -5.62
C ILE A 131 -2.83 14.02 -5.05
N ASP A 132 -2.14 14.92 -5.73
CA ASP A 132 -2.03 16.30 -5.28
C ASP A 132 -3.40 16.97 -5.23
N GLU A 133 -4.24 16.68 -6.22
CA GLU A 133 -5.55 17.29 -6.32
C GLU A 133 -6.51 16.82 -5.23
N TYR A 134 -6.46 15.53 -4.89
CA TYR A 134 -7.44 14.93 -3.99
C TYR A 134 -6.91 14.70 -2.59
N ARG A 135 -5.67 15.06 -2.32
CA ARG A 135 -5.10 14.90 -0.99
C ARG A 135 -5.78 15.87 -0.03
N PRO A 136 -6.13 15.44 1.18
CA PRO A 136 -6.68 16.37 2.16
C PRO A 136 -5.71 17.50 2.41
N GLN A 137 -6.24 18.69 2.66
CA GLN A 137 -5.41 19.84 2.91
C GLN A 137 -4.65 19.66 4.21
N LYS A 138 -3.47 20.24 4.25
CA LYS A 138 -2.69 20.26 5.46
C LYS A 138 -3.48 20.92 6.56
N GLY A 139 -3.58 20.25 7.69
CA GLY A 139 -4.37 20.73 8.79
C GLY A 139 -5.81 20.30 8.75
N TYR A 140 -6.26 19.72 7.66
CA TYR A 140 -7.64 19.26 7.54
C TYR A 140 -7.99 18.30 8.66
N HIS A 141 -7.12 17.42 8.92
CA HIS A 141 -7.35 16.42 9.93
C HIS A 141 -7.02 16.94 11.29
N ASP A 142 -6.39 18.07 11.35
CA ASP A 142 -6.25 18.74 12.61
C ASP A 142 -7.56 19.29 13.02
N GLY A 143 -8.39 19.50 12.06
CA GLY A 143 -9.75 19.90 12.29
C GLY A 143 -10.62 18.75 12.02
N ILE A 144 -10.52 17.83 11.78
CA ILE A 144 -11.50 16.83 11.64
C ILE A 144 -11.25 15.74 12.60
N LYS A 145 -10.53 16.26 12.59
CA LYS A 145 -10.34 15.93 12.67
C LYS A 145 -10.12 15.92 12.60
N GLN A 146 -9.97 16.26 12.70
CA GLN A 146 -9.99 16.65 12.10
C GLN A 146 -10.29 16.58 11.82
N GLY A 147 -10.87 16.52 12.18
CA GLY A 147 -11.26 16.49 11.63
C GLY A 147 -11.11 15.93 12.00
N ARG A 148 -11.25 15.70 12.59
CA ARG A 148 -11.02 15.39 12.70
C ARG A 148 -10.19 15.52 12.91
N LYS A 149 -9.57 15.66 13.48
CA LYS A 149 -8.89 16.07 13.37
C LYS A 149 -8.28 16.13 12.92
N ASN A 150 -8.22 16.29 12.84
CA ASN A 150 -7.93 16.56 11.94
C ASN A 150 -7.32 16.64 11.71
N LEU A 151 -7.12 16.59 12.09
CA LEU A 151 -6.87 16.86 11.44
C LEU A 151 -5.98 17.07 11.36
N ALA A 152 -5.53 17.02 11.71
CA ALA A 152 -4.91 17.35 11.28
C ALA A 152 -3.99 17.33 11.40
N ARG A 153 -3.62 17.22 11.67
CA ARG A 153 -3.09 17.43 11.64
C ARG A 153 -2.69 17.58 11.18
#